data_b534cbe64a72f67c54242ebf09f82907
#
_entry.id   b534cbe64a72f67c54242ebf09f82907
#
_cell.length_a   1.000
_cell.length_b   1.000
_cell.length_c   1.000
_cell.angle_alpha   90.00
_cell.angle_beta   90.00
_cell.angle_gamma   90.00
#
_symmetry.space_group_name_H-M   'P 1'
#
loop_
_entity.id
_entity.type
_entity.pdbx_description
1 polymer ?
#
loop_
_entity_poly.entity_id
_entity_poly.type
_entity_poly.pdbx_seq_one_letter_code
_entity_poly.pdbx_strand_id
1 'polypeptide(L)'
;LILEGKNIRFEELPYNEQKLTFEVLHQKLKESIQIETFNKDTLKTLNLYDNNNGYNNAAGLLADRNHFPGIDIVKFGQNISVIQKRATIENISILEVYDKAIDMFRDYYQYDAHVFYKGKQ
;
A
#
# COMPACT_ATOMS: atom_id res chain seq x y z
N LEU A 1 -14.42 -7.00 5.31
CA LEU A 1 -14.77 -8.10 6.21
C LEU A 1 -15.50 -7.59 7.43
N ILE A 2 -16.61 -8.22 7.75
CA ILE A 2 -17.41 -7.88 8.93
C ILE A 2 -17.48 -9.10 9.82
N LEU A 3 -17.16 -8.90 11.12
CA LEU A 3 -17.25 -9.98 12.09
C LEU A 3 -18.71 -10.24 12.42
N GLU A 4 -19.09 -11.51 12.34
CA GLU A 4 -20.44 -11.93 12.62
C GLU A 4 -20.83 -11.57 14.04
N GLY A 5 -22.03 -10.97 14.20
CA GLY A 5 -22.58 -10.61 15.49
C GLY A 5 -22.07 -9.33 16.11
N LYS A 6 -21.08 -8.67 15.52
CA LYS A 6 -20.49 -7.46 16.09
C LYS A 6 -20.51 -6.24 15.18
N ASN A 7 -20.75 -6.43 13.89
CA ASN A 7 -20.76 -5.34 12.91
C ASN A 7 -19.46 -4.52 12.90
N ILE A 8 -18.33 -5.17 13.24
CA ILE A 8 -17.02 -4.53 13.21
C ILE A 8 -16.25 -5.02 12.00
N ARG A 9 -15.79 -4.10 11.20
CA ARG A 9 -15.02 -4.43 9.99
C ARG A 9 -13.58 -4.74 10.35
N PHE A 10 -12.92 -5.53 9.51
CA PHE A 10 -11.52 -5.91 9.70
C PHE A 10 -10.64 -4.69 9.91
N GLU A 11 -10.81 -3.65 9.10
CA GLU A 11 -9.98 -2.44 9.17
C GLU A 11 -10.17 -1.66 10.47
N GLU A 12 -11.27 -1.86 11.17
CA GLU A 12 -11.55 -1.18 12.44
C GLU A 12 -11.02 -1.94 13.65
N LEU A 13 -10.62 -3.19 13.48
CA LEU A 13 -10.09 -3.98 14.59
C LEU A 13 -8.72 -3.46 15.01
N PRO A 14 -8.38 -3.55 16.31
CA PRO A 14 -7.05 -3.12 16.75
C PRO A 14 -5.95 -3.89 16.04
N TYR A 15 -4.91 -3.17 15.63
CA TYR A 15 -3.73 -3.78 15.03
C TYR A 15 -2.84 -4.35 16.15
N ASN A 16 -2.19 -5.45 15.87
CA ASN A 16 -1.36 -6.14 16.87
C ASN A 16 -0.06 -5.41 17.20
N GLU A 17 0.40 -4.50 16.37
CA GLU A 17 1.58 -3.69 16.63
C GLU A 17 1.17 -2.24 16.80
N GLN A 18 1.49 -1.66 17.97
CA GLN A 18 1.06 -0.30 18.29
C GLN A 18 2.16 0.74 18.16
N LYS A 19 3.38 0.30 17.91
CA LYS A 19 4.49 1.23 17.68
C LYS A 19 4.62 1.52 16.19
N LEU A 20 3.79 2.44 15.73
CA LEU A 20 3.69 2.73 14.30
C LEU A 20 4.21 4.13 13.99
N THR A 21 4.78 4.29 12.81
CA THR A 21 5.14 5.59 12.26
C THR A 21 4.42 5.79 10.94
N PHE A 22 4.22 7.04 10.54
CA PHE A 22 3.38 7.40 9.40
C PHE A 22 4.03 8.48 8.53
N GLU A 23 5.31 8.33 8.25
CA GLU A 23 6.02 9.31 7.44
C GLU A 23 5.50 9.34 6.01
N VAL A 24 5.25 8.16 5.45
CA VAL A 24 4.73 8.05 4.08
C VAL A 24 3.34 8.68 4.00
N LEU A 25 2.46 8.36 4.96
CA LEU A 25 1.12 8.94 5.00
C LEU A 25 1.18 10.46 5.15
N HIS A 26 2.03 10.93 6.06
CA HIS A 26 2.20 12.37 6.28
C HIS A 26 2.62 13.07 4.99
N GLN A 27 3.60 12.52 4.31
CA GLN A 27 4.10 13.11 3.06
C GLN A 27 3.03 13.13 1.98
N LYS A 28 2.28 12.04 1.85
CA LYS A 28 1.20 11.96 0.86
C LYS A 28 0.10 12.99 1.15
N LEU A 29 -0.29 13.14 2.41
CA LEU A 29 -1.31 14.11 2.78
C LEU A 29 -0.81 15.54 2.60
N LYS A 30 0.46 15.78 2.90
CA LYS A 30 1.05 17.09 2.69
C LYS A 30 1.04 17.48 1.23
N GLU A 31 1.35 16.54 0.34
CA GLU A 31 1.36 16.79 -1.09
C GLU A 31 -0.05 16.95 -1.66
N SER A 32 -1.01 16.17 -1.16
CA SER A 32 -2.34 16.11 -1.74
C SER A 32 -3.28 17.18 -1.22
N ILE A 33 -3.26 17.44 0.08
CA ILE A 33 -4.21 18.39 0.70
C ILE A 33 -3.53 19.46 1.53
N GLN A 34 -2.20 19.49 1.50
CA GLN A 34 -1.41 20.57 2.13
C GLN A 34 -1.74 20.78 3.60
N ILE A 35 -1.85 19.68 4.36
CA ILE A 35 -2.12 19.79 5.80
C ILE A 35 -0.92 20.44 6.49
N GLU A 36 -1.20 21.27 7.48
CA GLU A 36 -0.15 21.95 8.22
C GLU A 36 0.37 21.13 9.39
N THR A 37 -0.50 20.33 9.98
CA THR A 37 -0.17 19.56 11.18
C THR A 37 -0.54 18.10 10.99
N PHE A 38 0.35 17.23 11.41
CA PHE A 38 0.10 15.79 11.40
C PHE A 38 0.42 15.24 12.78
N ASN A 39 -0.62 14.87 13.53
CA ASN A 39 -0.46 14.33 14.88
C ASN A 39 -1.55 13.29 15.14
N LYS A 40 -1.68 12.88 16.39
CA LYS A 40 -2.69 11.86 16.75
C LYS A 40 -4.11 12.33 16.48
N ASP A 41 -4.38 13.62 16.59
CA ASP A 41 -5.70 14.13 16.28
C ASP A 41 -6.03 13.95 14.80
N THR A 42 -5.05 14.11 13.93
CA THR A 42 -5.21 13.83 12.51
C THR A 42 -5.57 12.36 12.30
N LEU A 43 -4.87 11.48 12.98
CA LEU A 43 -5.12 10.04 12.89
C LEU A 43 -6.49 9.66 13.41
N LYS A 44 -6.95 10.33 14.48
CA LYS A 44 -8.31 10.12 14.99
C LYS A 44 -9.36 10.57 13.98
N THR A 45 -9.15 11.71 13.36
CA THR A 45 -10.05 12.24 12.34
C THR A 45 -10.18 11.27 11.18
N LEU A 46 -9.09 10.59 10.82
CA LEU A 46 -9.08 9.61 9.74
C LEU A 46 -9.56 8.23 10.19
N ASN A 47 -9.97 8.09 11.44
CA ASN A 47 -10.42 6.82 12.02
C ASN A 47 -9.33 5.75 12.03
N LEU A 48 -8.09 6.16 12.23
CA LEU A 48 -6.97 5.24 12.33
C LEU A 48 -6.53 5.00 13.76
N TYR A 49 -6.90 5.89 14.66
CA TYR A 49 -6.52 5.81 16.06
C TYR A 49 -7.71 6.14 16.95
N ASP A 50 -7.76 5.49 18.09
CA ASP A 50 -8.82 5.63 19.08
C ASP A 50 -8.17 5.54 20.46
N ASN A 51 -8.59 6.40 21.39
CA ASN A 51 -7.99 6.46 22.72
C ASN A 51 -8.13 5.14 23.49
N ASN A 52 -9.18 4.37 23.21
CA ASN A 52 -9.43 3.13 23.93
C ASN A 52 -8.71 1.93 23.33
N ASN A 53 -8.67 1.85 22.00
CA ASN A 53 -8.16 0.68 21.29
C ASN A 53 -6.84 0.90 20.59
N GLY A 54 -6.37 2.15 20.52
CA GLY A 54 -5.13 2.48 19.83
C GLY A 54 -5.29 2.47 18.32
N TYR A 55 -4.25 2.05 17.63
CA TYR A 55 -4.25 1.97 16.17
C TYR A 55 -5.00 0.73 15.70
N ASN A 56 -5.75 0.88 14.65
CA ASN A 56 -6.49 -0.22 14.04
C ASN A 56 -5.73 -0.82 12.84
N ASN A 57 -6.32 -1.83 12.21
CA ASN A 57 -5.68 -2.49 11.06
C ASN A 57 -5.50 -1.55 9.87
N ALA A 58 -6.42 -0.62 9.68
CA ALA A 58 -6.27 0.39 8.62
C ALA A 58 -5.01 1.23 8.86
N ALA A 59 -4.76 1.61 10.12
CA ALA A 59 -3.54 2.33 10.47
C ALA A 59 -2.31 1.47 10.20
N GLY A 60 -2.37 0.18 10.54
CA GLY A 60 -1.28 -0.75 10.26
C GLY A 60 -0.94 -0.80 8.78
N LEU A 61 -1.96 -0.84 7.92
CA LEU A 61 -1.75 -0.86 6.47
C LEU A 61 -1.08 0.42 5.98
N LEU A 62 -1.43 1.56 6.58
CA LEU A 62 -0.90 2.85 6.16
C LEU A 62 0.42 3.21 6.84
N ALA A 63 0.81 2.47 7.88
CA ALA A 63 2.06 2.73 8.57
C ALA A 63 3.24 2.47 7.65
N ASP A 64 4.38 3.09 7.96
CA ASP A 64 5.59 2.95 7.16
C ASP A 64 6.04 1.51 7.02
N ARG A 65 5.82 0.71 8.07
CA ARG A 65 6.13 -0.71 8.08
C ARG A 65 5.00 -1.48 8.72
N ASN A 66 4.74 -2.67 8.22
CA ASN A 66 3.68 -3.52 8.75
C ASN A 66 3.99 -4.99 8.52
N HIS A 67 3.10 -5.84 9.02
CA HIS A 67 3.22 -7.29 8.91
C HIS A 67 2.18 -7.90 7.97
N PHE A 68 1.53 -7.07 7.17
CA PHE A 68 0.56 -7.56 6.20
C PHE A 68 1.27 -8.14 4.99
N PRO A 69 0.67 -9.14 4.35
CA PRO A 69 1.19 -9.63 3.08
C PRO A 69 1.10 -8.53 2.04
N GLY A 70 2.08 -8.49 1.17
CA GLY A 70 2.12 -7.51 0.10
C GLY A 70 1.56 -8.08 -1.18
N ILE A 71 2.17 -7.69 -2.29
CA ILE A 71 1.78 -8.15 -3.61
C ILE A 71 2.98 -8.75 -4.35
N ASP A 72 2.70 -9.71 -5.19
CA ASP A 72 3.66 -10.24 -6.16
C ASP A 72 3.31 -9.69 -7.52
N ILE A 73 4.30 -9.13 -8.19
CA ILE A 73 4.14 -8.66 -9.56
C ILE A 73 4.97 -9.56 -10.45
N VAL A 74 4.31 -10.20 -11.41
CA VAL A 74 4.95 -11.15 -12.30
C VAL A 74 4.69 -10.75 -13.72
N LYS A 75 5.73 -10.68 -14.54
CA LYS A 75 5.61 -10.52 -15.96
C LYS A 75 5.98 -11.82 -16.64
N PHE A 76 5.06 -12.37 -17.39
CA PHE A 76 5.31 -13.60 -18.14
C PHE A 76 5.97 -13.28 -19.48
N GLY A 77 6.73 -14.24 -19.98
CA GLY A 77 7.34 -14.14 -21.30
C GLY A 77 6.35 -14.48 -22.38
N GLN A 78 6.77 -15.31 -23.35
CA GLN A 78 5.94 -15.66 -24.49
C GLN A 78 4.74 -16.48 -24.12
N ASN A 79 4.79 -17.17 -22.99
CA ASN A 79 3.67 -17.94 -22.47
C ASN A 79 3.71 -17.89 -20.95
N ILE A 80 2.63 -18.36 -20.32
CA ILE A 80 2.51 -18.24 -18.87
C ILE A 80 3.48 -19.14 -18.09
N SER A 81 4.14 -20.08 -18.77
CA SER A 81 5.14 -20.94 -18.13
C SER A 81 6.46 -20.24 -17.94
N VAL A 82 6.69 -19.13 -18.63
CA VAL A 82 7.97 -18.42 -18.60
C VAL A 82 7.82 -17.12 -17.84
N ILE A 83 8.41 -17.06 -16.65
CA ILE A 83 8.40 -15.83 -15.86
C ILE A 83 9.56 -14.96 -16.32
N GLN A 84 9.24 -13.82 -16.88
CA GLN A 84 10.23 -12.88 -17.39
C GLN A 84 10.75 -11.96 -16.30
N LYS A 85 9.86 -11.46 -15.45
CA LYS A 85 10.20 -10.61 -14.31
C LYS A 85 9.29 -10.91 -13.15
N ARG A 86 9.84 -10.82 -11.95
CA ARG A 86 9.07 -11.01 -10.73
C ARG A 86 9.60 -10.10 -9.63
N ALA A 87 8.69 -9.51 -8.88
CA ALA A 87 9.02 -8.71 -7.72
C ALA A 87 7.97 -8.88 -6.65
N THR A 88 8.42 -8.98 -5.40
CA THR A 88 7.55 -9.04 -4.23
C THR A 88 7.72 -7.76 -3.44
N ILE A 89 6.61 -7.12 -3.11
CA ILE A 89 6.58 -5.89 -2.33
C ILE A 89 5.74 -6.15 -1.09
N GLU A 90 6.36 -6.10 0.08
CA GLU A 90 5.65 -6.43 1.31
C GLU A 90 6.23 -5.70 2.51
N ASN A 91 5.49 -5.69 3.62
CA ASN A 91 5.91 -5.17 4.92
C ASN A 91 6.18 -3.67 4.95
N ILE A 92 5.66 -2.94 3.98
CA ILE A 92 5.75 -1.48 3.93
C ILE A 92 4.36 -0.90 3.78
N SER A 93 4.25 0.43 3.93
CA SER A 93 2.97 1.11 3.77
C SER A 93 2.30 0.74 2.45
N ILE A 94 0.98 0.54 2.51
CA ILE A 94 0.21 0.25 1.30
C ILE A 94 0.35 1.37 0.27
N LEU A 95 0.63 2.59 0.71
CA LEU A 95 0.86 3.72 -0.18
C LEU A 95 2.14 3.52 -0.99
N GLU A 96 3.19 3.02 -0.36
CA GLU A 96 4.42 2.68 -1.07
C GLU A 96 4.27 1.46 -1.95
N VAL A 97 3.51 0.47 -1.49
CA VAL A 97 3.21 -0.71 -2.30
C VAL A 97 2.55 -0.27 -3.60
N TYR A 98 1.58 0.63 -3.50
CA TYR A 98 0.88 1.14 -4.68
C TYR A 98 1.84 1.87 -5.62
N ASP A 99 2.65 2.78 -5.09
CA ASP A 99 3.58 3.54 -5.92
C ASP A 99 4.57 2.63 -6.63
N LYS A 100 5.12 1.66 -5.92
CA LYS A 100 6.09 0.72 -6.49
C LYS A 100 5.44 -0.18 -7.54
N ALA A 101 4.20 -0.59 -7.29
CA ALA A 101 3.47 -1.40 -8.26
C ALA A 101 3.22 -0.63 -9.54
N ILE A 102 2.82 0.64 -9.44
CA ILE A 102 2.60 1.49 -10.60
C ILE A 102 3.90 1.69 -11.38
N ASP A 103 5.01 1.95 -10.69
CA ASP A 103 6.31 2.14 -11.33
C ASP A 103 6.73 0.88 -12.10
N MET A 104 6.54 -0.29 -11.48
CA MET A 104 6.86 -1.56 -12.14
C MET A 104 5.97 -1.81 -13.35
N PHE A 105 4.68 -1.50 -13.22
CA PHE A 105 3.75 -1.65 -14.33
C PHE A 105 4.16 -0.75 -15.51
N ARG A 106 4.51 0.49 -15.23
CA ARG A 106 4.97 1.41 -16.27
C ARG A 106 6.23 0.90 -16.96
N ASP A 107 7.17 0.40 -16.16
CA ASP A 107 8.41 -0.16 -16.70
C ASP A 107 8.13 -1.33 -17.63
N TYR A 108 7.28 -2.25 -17.20
CA TYR A 108 6.92 -3.42 -18.00
C TYR A 108 6.18 -3.02 -19.26
N TYR A 109 5.25 -2.10 -19.14
CA TYR A 109 4.47 -1.61 -20.27
C TYR A 109 5.34 -0.86 -21.28
N GLN A 110 6.22 0.00 -20.79
CA GLN A 110 7.12 0.74 -21.67
C GLN A 110 8.07 -0.17 -22.42
N TYR A 111 8.56 -1.21 -21.76
CA TYR A 111 9.39 -2.19 -22.40
C TYR A 111 8.66 -2.85 -23.58
N ASP A 112 7.46 -3.30 -23.37
CA ASP A 112 6.67 -3.94 -24.42
C ASP A 112 6.34 -2.97 -25.55
N ALA A 113 5.99 -1.74 -25.22
CA ALA A 113 5.71 -0.72 -26.21
C ALA A 113 6.95 -0.40 -27.05
N HIS A 114 8.10 -0.33 -26.39
CA HIS A 114 9.37 -0.06 -27.08
C HIS A 114 9.68 -1.15 -28.11
N VAL A 115 9.54 -2.40 -27.70
CA VAL A 115 9.78 -3.53 -28.61
C VAL A 115 8.82 -3.49 -29.78
N PHE A 116 7.55 -3.17 -29.53
CA PHE A 116 6.54 -3.07 -30.57
C PHE A 116 6.90 -2.00 -31.60
N TYR A 117 7.29 -0.82 -31.14
CA TYR A 117 7.66 0.26 -32.04
C TYR A 117 8.91 -0.06 -32.84
N LYS A 118 9.90 -0.69 -32.22
CA LYS A 118 11.08 -1.14 -32.95
C LYS A 118 10.72 -2.09 -34.08
N GLY A 119 9.78 -2.97 -33.82
CA GLY A 119 9.34 -3.89 -34.85
C GLY A 119 8.65 -3.22 -36.02
N LYS A 120 8.16 -1.99 -35.87
CA LYS A 120 7.50 -1.25 -36.92
C LYS A 120 8.47 -0.43 -37.77
N GLN A 121 9.62 -0.14 -37.23
CA GLN A 121 10.61 0.64 -37.97
C GLN A 121 11.43 -0.25 -38.89
#